data_e5c6e54054c7ff6a736818282bd7357f
#
_entry.id   e5c6e54054c7ff6a736818282bd7357f
#
_cell.length_a   1.000
_cell.length_b   1.000
_cell.length_c   1.000
_cell.angle_alpha   90.00
_cell.angle_beta   90.00
_cell.angle_gamma   90.00
#
_symmetry.space_group_name_H-M   'P 1'
#
loop_
_entity.id
_entity.type
_entity.pdbx_description
1 polymer ?
#
loop_
_entity_poly.entity_id
_entity_poly.type
_entity_poly.pdbx_seq_one_letter_code
_entity_poly.pdbx_strand_id
1 'polypeptide(L)'
;MFHLILKRLLWMVPTLFAISFISFALIQLPPGDYLTSYITALEETGETVAEEQVAALRRRYDLDQPFFVQYIKWLNNLLPFGFERQDSGAYLSIYEEDGSTSINWPGFKWPNFGMSFEWNRQVTELIGERIFLTIVISIATLLVTWALAIPIGIYSAVRQYSWADYTFSVLGFIGLATPNFLLALIFMYVGYSVFGVSAGGLF
;
A
#
# COMPACT_ATOMS: atom_id res chain seq x y z
N MET A 1 -18.18 7.78 27.82
CA MET A 1 -17.56 8.08 26.52
C MET A 1 -16.11 7.58 26.46
N PHE A 2 -15.22 8.03 27.36
CA PHE A 2 -13.81 7.63 27.37
C PHE A 2 -13.58 6.11 27.47
N HIS A 3 -14.29 5.41 28.33
CA HIS A 3 -14.20 3.94 28.45
C HIS A 3 -14.57 3.19 27.15
N LEU A 4 -15.55 3.68 26.40
CA LEU A 4 -15.93 3.07 25.10
C LEU A 4 -14.83 3.26 24.05
N ILE A 5 -14.21 4.43 24.03
CA ILE A 5 -13.08 4.71 23.13
C ILE A 5 -11.88 3.82 23.48
N LEU A 6 -11.53 3.76 24.76
CA LEU A 6 -10.44 2.93 25.25
C LEU A 6 -10.66 1.44 24.93
N LYS A 7 -11.88 0.93 25.16
CA LYS A 7 -12.25 -0.44 24.81
C LYS A 7 -12.10 -0.71 23.30
N ARG A 8 -12.51 0.23 22.46
CA ARG A 8 -12.38 0.10 21.00
C ARG A 8 -10.91 0.10 20.57
N LEU A 9 -10.09 0.98 21.13
CA LEU A 9 -8.65 1.02 20.88
C LEU A 9 -7.95 -0.29 21.30
N LEU A 10 -8.32 -0.85 22.46
CA LEU A 10 -7.79 -2.13 22.92
C LEU A 10 -8.14 -3.30 21.97
N TRP A 11 -9.35 -3.33 21.43
CA TRP A 11 -9.73 -4.34 20.45
C TRP A 11 -9.14 -4.12 19.06
N MET A 12 -8.79 -2.87 18.73
CA MET A 12 -8.14 -2.56 17.46
C MET A 12 -6.75 -3.20 17.34
N VAL A 13 -5.99 -3.27 18.44
CA VAL A 13 -4.63 -3.85 18.43
C VAL A 13 -4.64 -5.32 18.01
N PRO A 14 -5.39 -6.25 18.66
CA PRO A 14 -5.41 -7.64 18.24
C PRO A 14 -6.01 -7.84 16.84
N THR A 15 -6.99 -7.01 16.43
CA THR A 15 -7.54 -7.10 15.07
C THR A 15 -6.53 -6.68 14.01
N LEU A 16 -5.78 -5.60 14.23
CA LEU A 16 -4.69 -5.19 13.32
C LEU A 16 -3.60 -6.26 13.24
N PHE A 17 -3.25 -6.84 14.39
CA PHE A 17 -2.27 -7.93 14.42
C PHE A 17 -2.76 -9.16 13.64
N ALA A 18 -4.01 -9.57 13.83
CA ALA A 18 -4.59 -10.69 13.10
C ALA A 18 -4.64 -10.43 11.59
N ILE A 19 -5.07 -9.22 11.18
CA ILE A 19 -5.12 -8.84 9.75
C ILE A 19 -3.71 -8.81 9.15
N SER A 20 -2.73 -8.23 9.84
CA SER A 20 -1.35 -8.18 9.36
C SER A 20 -0.73 -9.57 9.21
N PHE A 21 -1.00 -10.47 10.18
CA PHE A 21 -0.55 -11.85 10.13
C PHE A 21 -1.17 -12.63 8.96
N ILE A 22 -2.49 -12.51 8.77
CA ILE A 22 -3.20 -13.14 7.65
C ILE A 22 -2.69 -12.59 6.32
N SER A 23 -2.51 -11.28 6.21
CA SER A 23 -1.98 -10.65 4.99
C SER A 23 -0.57 -11.15 4.68
N PHE A 24 0.30 -11.21 5.68
CA PHE A 24 1.65 -11.76 5.52
C PHE A 24 1.61 -13.24 5.09
N ALA A 25 0.75 -14.05 5.72
CA ALA A 25 0.59 -15.45 5.37
C ALA A 25 0.11 -15.63 3.92
N LEU A 26 -0.88 -14.82 3.48
CA LEU A 26 -1.38 -14.86 2.10
C LEU A 26 -0.32 -14.47 1.06
N ILE A 27 0.59 -13.57 1.40
CA ILE A 27 1.70 -13.18 0.52
C ILE A 27 2.74 -14.31 0.41
N GLN A 28 2.96 -15.05 1.50
CA GLN A 28 3.95 -16.12 1.56
C GLN A 28 3.41 -17.50 1.10
N LEU A 29 2.10 -17.67 0.98
CA LEU A 29 1.46 -18.94 0.58
C LEU A 29 1.69 -19.36 -0.88
N PRO A 30 1.77 -18.45 -1.88
CA PRO A 30 2.06 -18.86 -3.25
C PRO A 30 3.41 -19.59 -3.32
N PRO A 31 3.49 -20.75 -4.00
CA PRO A 31 4.74 -21.45 -4.17
C PRO A 31 5.67 -20.65 -5.07
N GLY A 32 6.89 -20.44 -4.62
CA GLY A 32 7.89 -19.60 -5.27
C GLY A 32 7.88 -18.17 -4.72
N ASP A 33 8.98 -17.78 -4.09
CA ASP A 33 9.20 -16.41 -3.73
C ASP A 33 9.53 -15.58 -5.00
N TYR A 34 9.39 -14.27 -4.93
CA TYR A 34 9.74 -13.37 -6.04
C TYR A 34 11.19 -13.56 -6.47
N LEU A 35 12.08 -13.89 -5.54
CA LEU A 35 13.49 -14.14 -5.82
C LEU A 35 13.66 -15.37 -6.72
N THR A 36 12.87 -16.42 -6.52
CA THR A 36 12.84 -17.58 -7.40
C THR A 36 12.40 -17.19 -8.81
N SER A 37 11.34 -16.39 -8.94
CA SER A 37 10.88 -15.89 -10.24
C SER A 37 11.90 -14.97 -10.91
N TYR A 38 12.59 -14.13 -10.13
CA TYR A 38 13.66 -13.26 -10.62
C TYR A 38 14.88 -14.07 -11.11
N ILE A 39 15.29 -15.09 -10.38
CA ILE A 39 16.38 -15.99 -10.77
C ILE A 39 16.02 -16.72 -12.07
N THR A 40 14.79 -17.27 -12.17
CA THR A 40 14.34 -17.95 -13.37
C THR A 40 14.32 -17.00 -14.59
N ALA A 41 13.89 -15.77 -14.40
CA ALA A 41 13.91 -14.76 -15.47
C ALA A 41 15.35 -14.39 -15.92
N LEU A 42 16.32 -14.35 -15.00
CA LEU A 42 17.73 -14.12 -15.33
C LEU A 42 18.33 -15.33 -16.09
N GLU A 43 18.01 -16.56 -15.66
CA GLU A 43 18.43 -17.78 -16.34
C GLU A 43 17.87 -17.86 -17.79
N GLU A 44 16.63 -17.43 -18.00
CA GLU A 44 16.00 -17.36 -19.33
C GLU A 44 16.69 -16.35 -20.26
N THR A 45 17.29 -15.28 -19.70
CA THR A 45 18.09 -14.31 -20.49
C THR A 45 19.53 -14.77 -20.75
N GLY A 46 19.90 -15.96 -20.25
CA GLY A 46 21.25 -16.53 -20.43
C GLY A 46 22.29 -16.00 -19.44
N GLU A 47 21.88 -15.27 -18.42
CA GLU A 47 22.74 -14.86 -17.32
C GLU A 47 22.77 -15.98 -16.27
N THR A 48 23.95 -16.60 -16.09
CA THR A 48 24.15 -17.53 -14.98
C THR A 48 24.35 -16.76 -13.69
N VAL A 49 23.34 -16.78 -12.82
CA VAL A 49 23.48 -16.21 -11.48
C VAL A 49 24.28 -17.19 -10.63
N ALA A 50 25.42 -16.74 -10.10
CA ALA A 50 26.22 -17.57 -9.22
C ALA A 50 25.39 -17.98 -7.98
N GLU A 51 25.43 -19.26 -7.61
CA GLU A 51 24.71 -19.79 -6.43
C GLU A 51 25.00 -18.99 -5.15
N GLU A 52 26.20 -18.44 -5.04
CA GLU A 52 26.60 -17.58 -3.92
C GLU A 52 25.81 -16.26 -3.88
N GLN A 53 25.50 -15.67 -5.04
CA GLN A 53 24.69 -14.44 -5.13
C GLN A 53 23.25 -14.72 -4.74
N VAL A 54 22.70 -15.85 -5.18
CA VAL A 54 21.36 -16.30 -4.79
C VAL A 54 21.29 -16.52 -3.28
N ALA A 55 22.29 -17.21 -2.71
CA ALA A 55 22.35 -17.43 -1.27
C ALA A 55 22.50 -16.13 -0.47
N ALA A 56 23.28 -15.17 -0.97
CA ALA A 56 23.43 -13.85 -0.36
C ALA A 56 22.11 -13.07 -0.38
N LEU A 57 21.37 -13.09 -1.50
CA LEU A 57 20.05 -12.47 -1.61
C LEU A 57 19.04 -13.13 -0.67
N ARG A 58 19.00 -14.48 -0.59
CA ARG A 58 18.10 -15.18 0.34
C ARG A 58 18.36 -14.80 1.80
N ARG A 59 19.62 -14.70 2.19
CA ARG A 59 20.01 -14.23 3.54
C ARG A 59 19.65 -12.77 3.75
N ARG A 60 19.88 -11.90 2.75
CA ARG A 60 19.56 -10.47 2.84
C ARG A 60 18.07 -10.21 3.04
N TYR A 61 17.20 -11.04 2.46
CA TYR A 61 15.74 -10.93 2.57
C TYR A 61 15.11 -11.87 3.59
N ASP A 62 15.93 -12.57 4.39
CA ASP A 62 15.50 -13.49 5.43
C ASP A 62 14.62 -14.66 4.93
N LEU A 63 14.71 -15.02 3.65
CA LEU A 63 13.89 -16.07 3.03
C LEU A 63 14.26 -17.48 3.48
N ASP A 64 15.42 -17.65 4.08
CA ASP A 64 15.92 -18.89 4.70
C ASP A 64 15.43 -19.07 6.15
N GLN A 65 14.75 -18.08 6.72
CA GLN A 65 14.29 -18.12 8.10
C GLN A 65 12.90 -18.79 8.23
N PRO A 66 12.58 -19.35 9.41
CA PRO A 66 11.23 -19.84 9.68
C PRO A 66 10.17 -18.73 9.52
N PHE A 67 8.98 -19.09 9.04
CA PHE A 67 7.86 -18.20 8.76
C PHE A 67 7.58 -17.15 9.88
N PHE A 68 7.53 -17.60 11.13
CA PHE A 68 7.29 -16.70 12.25
C PHE A 68 8.42 -15.68 12.47
N VAL A 69 9.67 -16.06 12.20
CA VAL A 69 10.82 -15.16 12.29
C VAL A 69 10.74 -14.09 11.19
N GLN A 70 10.41 -14.51 9.97
CA GLN A 70 10.18 -13.60 8.86
C GLN A 70 9.07 -12.60 9.17
N TYR A 71 7.94 -13.05 9.75
CA TYR A 71 6.83 -12.18 10.14
C TYR A 71 7.25 -11.15 11.19
N ILE A 72 7.97 -11.58 12.24
CA ILE A 72 8.41 -10.65 13.30
C ILE A 72 9.38 -9.61 12.74
N LYS A 73 10.32 -10.01 11.88
CA LYS A 73 11.26 -9.12 11.23
C LYS A 73 10.56 -8.14 10.28
N TRP A 74 9.60 -8.62 9.50
CA TRP A 74 8.77 -7.79 8.63
C TRP A 74 7.97 -6.76 9.45
N LEU A 75 7.33 -7.20 10.53
CA LEU A 75 6.59 -6.32 11.42
C LEU A 75 7.51 -5.28 12.09
N ASN A 76 8.71 -5.70 12.53
CA ASN A 76 9.71 -4.79 13.05
C ASN A 76 10.11 -3.73 12.02
N ASN A 77 10.26 -4.07 10.74
CA ASN A 77 10.60 -3.11 9.70
C ASN A 77 9.47 -2.07 9.46
N LEU A 78 8.23 -2.51 9.57
CA LEU A 78 7.04 -1.66 9.34
C LEU A 78 6.75 -0.70 10.49
N LEU A 79 7.03 -1.12 11.74
CA LEU A 79 6.75 -0.33 12.92
C LEU A 79 7.74 0.84 13.07
N PRO A 80 7.26 2.02 13.53
CA PRO A 80 8.12 3.18 13.80
C PRO A 80 8.95 3.03 15.09
N PHE A 81 8.83 1.92 15.78
CA PHE A 81 9.58 1.58 16.97
C PHE A 81 10.07 0.14 16.90
N GLY A 82 11.35 -0.09 17.12
CA GLY A 82 11.95 -1.41 17.06
C GLY A 82 13.46 -1.35 16.79
N PHE A 83 14.00 -2.45 16.29
CA PHE A 83 15.41 -2.54 15.93
C PHE A 83 15.64 -2.04 14.51
N GLU A 84 16.64 -1.22 14.30
CA GLU A 84 17.02 -0.76 12.98
C GLU A 84 17.74 -1.89 12.21
N ARG A 85 17.36 -2.08 10.94
CA ARG A 85 18.00 -3.06 10.08
C ARG A 85 19.20 -2.43 9.41
N GLN A 86 20.33 -3.12 9.49
CA GLN A 86 21.54 -2.72 8.77
C GLN A 86 21.50 -3.14 7.29
N ASP A 87 22.34 -2.51 6.47
CA ASP A 87 22.50 -2.86 5.05
C ASP A 87 22.93 -4.31 4.83
N SER A 88 23.62 -4.93 5.80
CA SER A 88 23.98 -6.35 5.81
C SER A 88 22.79 -7.29 6.06
N GLY A 89 21.62 -6.77 6.42
CA GLY A 89 20.45 -7.55 6.83
C GLY A 89 20.41 -7.92 8.32
N ALA A 90 21.44 -7.62 9.11
CA ALA A 90 21.50 -7.93 10.53
C ALA A 90 20.67 -6.95 11.37
N TYR A 91 20.04 -7.46 12.45
CA TYR A 91 19.26 -6.65 13.43
C TYR A 91 20.00 -6.46 14.76
N LEU A 92 20.99 -7.27 15.02
CA LEU A 92 21.68 -7.34 16.33
C LEU A 92 23.19 -7.28 16.11
N SER A 93 23.84 -6.46 16.93
CA SER A 93 25.29 -6.28 17.08
C SER A 93 26.05 -5.92 15.79
N ILE A 94 26.58 -4.73 15.79
CA ILE A 94 27.55 -4.27 14.80
C ILE A 94 28.93 -4.48 15.42
N TYR A 95 29.80 -5.12 14.67
CA TYR A 95 31.24 -4.95 14.89
C TYR A 95 31.61 -3.63 14.19
N GLU A 96 31.99 -2.62 14.93
CA GLU A 96 32.66 -1.46 14.37
C GLU A 96 34.07 -1.87 13.93
N GLU A 97 34.65 -1.18 12.95
CA GLU A 97 36.00 -1.46 12.42
C GLU A 97 37.10 -1.43 13.50
N ASP A 98 36.84 -0.82 14.65
CA ASP A 98 37.71 -0.76 15.81
C ASP A 98 37.64 -1.99 16.74
N GLY A 99 36.79 -2.98 16.41
CA GLY A 99 36.58 -4.20 17.23
C GLY A 99 35.63 -4.04 18.39
N SER A 100 34.97 -2.87 18.55
CA SER A 100 33.94 -2.67 19.54
C SER A 100 32.61 -3.29 19.06
N THR A 101 31.83 -3.85 20.00
CA THR A 101 30.51 -4.40 19.71
C THR A 101 29.47 -3.36 20.13
N SER A 102 28.84 -2.66 19.18
CA SER A 102 27.71 -1.82 19.49
C SER A 102 26.42 -2.67 19.54
N ILE A 103 25.67 -2.55 20.63
CA ILE A 103 24.37 -3.21 20.76
C ILE A 103 23.32 -2.30 20.16
N ASN A 104 22.59 -2.82 19.17
CA ASN A 104 21.45 -2.11 18.58
C ASN A 104 20.28 -2.16 19.57
N TRP A 105 19.96 -1.01 20.19
CA TRP A 105 18.82 -0.87 21.09
C TRP A 105 17.54 -0.56 20.31
N PRO A 106 16.37 -1.09 20.73
CA PRO A 106 15.12 -0.71 20.13
C PRO A 106 14.85 0.79 20.37
N GLY A 107 14.54 1.49 19.29
CA GLY A 107 14.30 2.94 19.32
C GLY A 107 13.27 3.38 18.30
N PHE A 108 13.06 4.68 18.21
CA PHE A 108 12.26 5.27 17.15
C PHE A 108 13.05 5.25 15.85
N LYS A 109 12.43 4.72 14.81
CA LYS A 109 13.01 4.61 13.47
C LYS A 109 11.99 4.91 12.40
N TRP A 110 12.46 5.24 11.20
CA TRP A 110 11.58 5.35 10.05
C TRP A 110 11.14 3.97 9.56
N PRO A 111 9.84 3.78 9.23
CA PRO A 111 9.37 2.55 8.63
C PRO A 111 10.16 2.22 7.36
N ASN A 112 10.66 1.00 7.26
CA ASN A 112 11.37 0.51 6.09
C ASN A 112 10.48 -0.50 5.34
N PHE A 113 10.01 -0.11 4.16
CA PHE A 113 9.15 -0.93 3.31
C PHE A 113 9.95 -1.85 2.37
N GLY A 114 11.29 -1.81 2.44
CA GLY A 114 12.16 -2.60 1.60
C GLY A 114 12.37 -2.03 0.19
N MET A 115 12.99 -2.84 -0.67
CA MET A 115 13.20 -2.52 -2.08
C MET A 115 12.14 -3.20 -2.96
N SER A 116 11.65 -2.48 -3.94
CA SER A 116 10.87 -3.06 -5.04
C SER A 116 11.85 -3.71 -6.03
N PHE A 117 11.72 -5.01 -6.23
CA PHE A 117 12.54 -5.74 -7.19
C PHE A 117 12.19 -5.40 -8.64
N GLU A 118 10.94 -5.10 -8.91
CA GLU A 118 10.46 -4.72 -10.25
C GLU A 118 11.06 -3.38 -10.71
N TRP A 119 11.14 -2.41 -9.78
CA TRP A 119 11.61 -1.04 -10.08
C TRP A 119 13.06 -0.80 -9.66
N ASN A 120 13.68 -1.77 -8.97
CA ASN A 120 15.03 -1.68 -8.38
C ASN A 120 15.26 -0.37 -7.58
N ARG A 121 14.21 0.08 -6.87
CA ARG A 121 14.18 1.32 -6.08
C ARG A 121 13.53 1.07 -4.73
N GLN A 122 13.81 1.93 -3.77
CA GLN A 122 13.16 1.85 -2.46
C GLN A 122 11.66 2.10 -2.57
N VAL A 123 10.84 1.25 -1.92
CA VAL A 123 9.37 1.38 -1.91
C VAL A 123 8.95 2.73 -1.33
N THR A 124 9.69 3.25 -0.35
CA THR A 124 9.44 4.58 0.25
C THR A 124 9.51 5.71 -0.79
N GLU A 125 10.45 5.65 -1.73
CA GLU A 125 10.56 6.63 -2.83
C GLU A 125 9.38 6.52 -3.78
N LEU A 126 9.05 5.30 -4.20
CA LEU A 126 7.92 5.03 -5.11
C LEU A 126 6.58 5.51 -4.52
N ILE A 127 6.38 5.28 -3.22
CA ILE A 127 5.21 5.78 -2.50
C ILE A 127 5.25 7.32 -2.43
N GLY A 128 6.41 7.89 -2.09
CA GLY A 128 6.58 9.33 -1.93
C GLY A 128 6.24 10.12 -3.20
N GLU A 129 6.64 9.61 -4.37
CA GLU A 129 6.35 10.23 -5.68
C GLU A 129 4.85 10.28 -5.99
N ARG A 130 4.05 9.33 -5.51
CA ARG A 130 2.63 9.17 -5.88
C ARG A 130 1.66 9.58 -4.78
N ILE A 131 2.06 9.50 -3.51
CA ILE A 131 1.15 9.70 -2.38
C ILE A 131 0.57 11.12 -2.36
N PHE A 132 1.37 12.12 -2.68
CA PHE A 132 0.92 13.52 -2.68
C PHE A 132 -0.21 13.73 -3.69
N LEU A 133 -0.03 13.30 -4.93
CA LEU A 133 -1.04 13.43 -5.98
C LEU A 133 -2.30 12.64 -5.61
N THR A 134 -2.13 11.42 -5.08
CA THR A 134 -3.25 10.58 -4.62
C THR A 134 -4.06 11.26 -3.51
N ILE A 135 -3.40 11.88 -2.53
CA ILE A 135 -4.06 12.61 -1.46
C ILE A 135 -4.84 13.82 -2.01
N VAL A 136 -4.22 14.61 -2.90
CA VAL A 136 -4.86 15.78 -3.51
C VAL A 136 -6.11 15.37 -4.29
N ILE A 137 -6.01 14.34 -5.14
CA ILE A 137 -7.15 13.84 -5.91
C ILE A 137 -8.24 13.29 -4.97
N SER A 138 -7.87 12.55 -3.93
CA SER A 138 -8.83 11.98 -2.97
C SER A 138 -9.58 13.07 -2.20
N ILE A 139 -8.88 14.11 -1.73
CA ILE A 139 -9.50 15.24 -1.05
C ILE A 139 -10.40 16.01 -2.02
N ALA A 140 -9.93 16.30 -3.24
CA ALA A 140 -10.73 16.98 -4.25
C ALA A 140 -12.02 16.19 -4.57
N THR A 141 -11.90 14.88 -4.76
CA THR A 141 -13.04 13.99 -5.00
C THR A 141 -14.03 14.02 -3.83
N LEU A 142 -13.53 13.94 -2.59
CA LEU A 142 -14.36 14.00 -1.38
C LEU A 142 -15.13 15.33 -1.31
N LEU A 143 -14.45 16.45 -1.54
CA LEU A 143 -15.06 17.78 -1.51
C LEU A 143 -16.14 17.94 -2.59
N VAL A 144 -15.85 17.53 -3.83
CA VAL A 144 -16.83 17.55 -4.93
C VAL A 144 -18.02 16.64 -4.62
N THR A 145 -17.78 15.45 -4.10
CA THR A 145 -18.85 14.54 -3.70
C THR A 145 -19.75 15.15 -2.64
N TRP A 146 -19.20 15.76 -1.61
CA TRP A 146 -19.99 16.41 -0.55
C TRP A 146 -20.72 17.65 -1.07
N ALA A 147 -20.07 18.45 -1.89
CA ALA A 147 -20.68 19.65 -2.47
C ALA A 147 -21.92 19.33 -3.33
N LEU A 148 -21.95 18.14 -3.96
CA LEU A 148 -23.08 17.68 -4.75
C LEU A 148 -24.08 16.86 -3.90
N ALA A 149 -23.60 15.89 -3.14
CA ALA A 149 -24.47 14.95 -2.44
C ALA A 149 -25.28 15.61 -1.31
N ILE A 150 -24.67 16.54 -0.55
CA ILE A 150 -25.36 17.19 0.58
C ILE A 150 -26.55 18.04 0.11
N PRO A 151 -26.41 18.98 -0.86
CA PRO A 151 -27.55 19.75 -1.35
C PRO A 151 -28.64 18.88 -1.99
N ILE A 152 -28.24 17.88 -2.79
CA ILE A 152 -29.17 16.95 -3.41
C ILE A 152 -29.94 16.16 -2.33
N GLY A 153 -29.24 15.63 -1.33
CA GLY A 153 -29.85 14.89 -0.23
C GLY A 153 -30.83 15.73 0.61
N ILE A 154 -30.44 16.98 0.93
CA ILE A 154 -31.32 17.91 1.65
C ILE A 154 -32.56 18.23 0.82
N TYR A 155 -32.37 18.53 -0.46
CA TYR A 155 -33.49 18.85 -1.35
C TYR A 155 -34.47 17.67 -1.46
N SER A 156 -33.97 16.47 -1.72
CA SER A 156 -34.80 15.25 -1.81
C SER A 156 -35.52 14.94 -0.48
N ALA A 157 -34.88 15.20 0.65
CA ALA A 157 -35.52 15.00 1.97
C ALA A 157 -36.65 16.00 2.24
N VAL A 158 -36.48 17.27 1.81
CA VAL A 158 -37.50 18.33 2.04
C VAL A 158 -38.63 18.25 1.04
N ARG A 159 -38.34 17.88 -0.21
CA ARG A 159 -39.32 17.79 -1.29
C ARG A 159 -39.42 16.34 -1.83
N GLN A 160 -39.77 15.42 -0.94
CA GLN A 160 -39.99 14.02 -1.28
C GLN A 160 -41.05 13.86 -2.38
N TYR A 161 -40.85 12.89 -3.26
CA TYR A 161 -41.73 12.54 -4.39
C TYR A 161 -41.88 13.67 -5.44
N SER A 162 -41.03 14.68 -5.39
CA SER A 162 -40.99 15.70 -6.45
C SER A 162 -40.32 15.15 -7.73
N TRP A 163 -40.59 15.77 -8.86
CA TRP A 163 -39.93 15.40 -10.13
C TRP A 163 -38.40 15.43 -10.04
N ALA A 164 -37.85 16.40 -9.32
CA ALA A 164 -36.41 16.50 -9.12
C ALA A 164 -35.87 15.37 -8.25
N ASP A 165 -36.58 14.97 -7.19
CA ASP A 165 -36.21 13.85 -6.33
C ASP A 165 -36.17 12.54 -7.13
N TYR A 166 -37.19 12.27 -7.95
CA TYR A 166 -37.16 11.11 -8.87
C TYR A 166 -36.00 11.18 -9.86
N THR A 167 -35.71 12.35 -10.42
CA THR A 167 -34.59 12.52 -11.36
C THR A 167 -33.26 12.22 -10.66
N PHE A 168 -33.01 12.76 -9.47
CA PHE A 168 -31.77 12.50 -8.73
C PHE A 168 -31.66 11.02 -8.33
N SER A 169 -32.76 10.40 -7.95
CA SER A 169 -32.78 8.99 -7.64
C SER A 169 -32.44 8.12 -8.85
N VAL A 170 -33.05 8.39 -10.01
CA VAL A 170 -32.77 7.67 -11.26
C VAL A 170 -31.32 7.85 -11.69
N LEU A 171 -30.78 9.08 -11.65
CA LEU A 171 -29.38 9.35 -11.95
C LEU A 171 -28.44 8.62 -10.99
N GLY A 172 -28.79 8.58 -9.71
CA GLY A 172 -28.05 7.82 -8.70
C GLY A 172 -28.03 6.33 -8.97
N PHE A 173 -29.16 5.74 -9.34
CA PHE A 173 -29.23 4.33 -9.72
C PHE A 173 -28.47 4.01 -11.00
N ILE A 174 -28.53 4.88 -12.01
CA ILE A 174 -27.72 4.73 -13.24
C ILE A 174 -26.23 4.78 -12.88
N GLY A 175 -25.82 5.72 -12.01
CA GLY A 175 -24.45 5.81 -11.56
C GLY A 175 -23.98 4.57 -10.81
N LEU A 176 -24.80 4.03 -9.92
CA LEU A 176 -24.49 2.80 -9.17
C LEU A 176 -24.46 1.55 -10.06
N ALA A 177 -25.31 1.49 -11.08
CA ALA A 177 -25.37 0.36 -12.02
C ALA A 177 -24.21 0.38 -13.03
N THR A 178 -23.59 1.55 -13.24
CA THR A 178 -22.51 1.70 -14.23
C THR A 178 -21.15 1.41 -13.57
N PRO A 179 -20.33 0.51 -14.14
CA PRO A 179 -18.98 0.27 -13.64
C PRO A 179 -18.13 1.55 -13.67
N ASN A 180 -17.39 1.83 -12.59
CA ASN A 180 -16.60 3.05 -12.44
C ASN A 180 -15.59 3.29 -13.58
N PHE A 181 -14.97 2.21 -14.09
CA PHE A 181 -14.03 2.34 -15.21
C PHE A 181 -14.73 2.80 -16.52
N LEU A 182 -15.98 2.35 -16.75
CA LEU A 182 -16.75 2.76 -17.93
C LEU A 182 -17.12 4.25 -17.84
N LEU A 183 -17.55 4.71 -16.67
CA LEU A 183 -17.80 6.13 -16.45
C LEU A 183 -16.54 6.96 -16.68
N ALA A 184 -15.38 6.50 -16.18
CA ALA A 184 -14.11 7.17 -16.40
C ALA A 184 -13.77 7.29 -17.89
N LEU A 185 -13.94 6.20 -18.67
CA LEU A 185 -13.72 6.21 -20.13
C LEU A 185 -14.67 7.17 -20.84
N ILE A 186 -15.96 7.20 -20.48
CA ILE A 186 -16.93 8.14 -21.05
C ILE A 186 -16.51 9.59 -20.77
N PHE A 187 -16.15 9.91 -19.51
CA PHE A 187 -15.70 11.25 -19.17
C PHE A 187 -14.40 11.65 -19.87
N MET A 188 -13.45 10.72 -20.03
CA MET A 188 -12.23 10.95 -20.80
C MET A 188 -12.54 11.22 -22.27
N TYR A 189 -13.42 10.42 -22.88
CA TYR A 189 -13.83 10.62 -24.28
C TYR A 189 -14.54 11.96 -24.48
N VAL A 190 -15.51 12.30 -23.63
CA VAL A 190 -16.22 13.59 -23.68
C VAL A 190 -15.26 14.76 -23.42
N GLY A 191 -14.36 14.63 -22.45
CA GLY A 191 -13.32 15.63 -22.17
C GLY A 191 -12.43 15.89 -23.37
N TYR A 192 -12.02 14.84 -24.06
CA TYR A 192 -11.22 14.96 -25.27
C TYR A 192 -12.03 15.54 -26.45
N SER A 193 -13.22 15.02 -26.71
CA SER A 193 -14.00 15.40 -27.90
C SER A 193 -14.60 16.81 -27.82
N VAL A 194 -14.98 17.26 -26.60
CA VAL A 194 -15.64 18.56 -26.40
C VAL A 194 -14.66 19.65 -26.00
N PHE A 195 -13.69 19.33 -25.13
CA PHE A 195 -12.76 20.30 -24.55
C PHE A 195 -11.34 20.19 -25.08
N GLY A 196 -11.03 19.17 -25.89
CA GLY A 196 -9.66 18.92 -26.40
C GLY A 196 -8.65 18.54 -25.31
N VAL A 197 -9.13 18.23 -24.09
CA VAL A 197 -8.26 17.92 -22.94
C VAL A 197 -8.02 16.41 -22.90
N SER A 198 -6.76 16.01 -23.08
CA SER A 198 -6.35 14.61 -22.90
C SER A 198 -5.95 14.37 -21.44
N ALA A 199 -6.71 13.56 -20.74
CA ALA A 199 -6.37 13.14 -19.37
C ALA A 199 -5.29 12.03 -19.35
N GLY A 200 -4.91 11.46 -20.50
CA GLY A 200 -3.94 10.37 -20.63
C GLY A 200 -2.46 10.78 -20.51
N GLY A 201 -2.15 12.05 -20.25
CA GLY A 201 -0.79 12.58 -20.14
C GLY A 201 -0.35 12.93 -18.72
N LEU A 202 -1.08 12.48 -17.70
CA LEU A 202 -0.77 12.75 -16.28
C LEU A 202 0.11 11.66 -15.63
N PHE A 203 0.54 10.66 -16.41
CA PHE A 203 1.41 9.55 -15.96
C PHE A 203 2.56 9.34 -16.92
#